data_703828248c6b4636b2202a78ab4a1f25
#
_entry.id   703828248c6b4636b2202a78ab4a1f25
#
_cell.length_a   1.000
_cell.length_b   1.000
_cell.length_c   1.000
_cell.angle_alpha   90.00
_cell.angle_beta   90.00
_cell.angle_gamma   90.00
#
_symmetry.space_group_name_H-M   'P 1'
#
loop_
_entity.id
_entity.type
_entity.pdbx_description
1 polymer ?
#
loop_
_entity_poly.entity_id
_entity_poly.type
_entity_poly.pdbx_seq_one_letter_code
_entity_poly.pdbx_strand_id
1 'polypeptide(L)'
;MAKKKVFVSGCYDLLHSGHIEFFRQAAEYGDLYVGIGSDATYLEYKHRKPMFPEEERLFMVKAVRYVKEAYINAGSGTLDFLPTLDIVHPDILVVNSDGGSEAK
;
A
#
# COMPACT_ATOMS: atom_id res chain seq x y z
N MET A 1 22.54 8.85 10.47
CA MET A 1 21.79 7.67 10.88
C MET A 1 20.74 7.31 9.87
N ALA A 2 20.69 6.04 9.51
CA ALA A 2 19.68 5.60 8.55
C ALA A 2 18.31 5.57 9.23
N LYS A 3 17.31 6.08 8.53
CA LYS A 3 15.95 5.99 9.04
C LYS A 3 15.45 4.56 8.91
N LYS A 4 14.53 4.22 9.78
CA LYS A 4 13.86 2.94 9.66
C LYS A 4 12.97 2.96 8.43
N LYS A 5 12.71 1.78 7.89
CA LYS A 5 11.81 1.61 6.75
C LYS A 5 10.47 1.13 7.28
N VAL A 6 9.43 1.84 6.90
CA VAL A 6 8.06 1.51 7.29
C VAL A 6 7.32 1.04 6.05
N PHE A 7 6.60 -0.06 6.15
CA PHE A 7 5.85 -0.61 5.02
C PHE A 7 4.39 -0.71 5.36
N VAL A 8 3.54 -0.26 4.42
CA VAL A 8 2.10 -0.42 4.50
C VAL A 8 1.62 -0.99 3.19
N SER A 9 0.50 -1.71 3.21
CA SER A 9 -0.06 -2.33 2.02
C SER A 9 -1.56 -2.09 1.97
N GLY A 10 -2.09 -1.89 0.77
CA GLY A 10 -3.52 -1.69 0.58
C GLY A 10 -3.85 -1.54 -0.89
N CYS A 11 -5.12 -1.38 -1.20
CA CYS A 11 -5.56 -1.24 -2.58
C CYS A 11 -5.51 0.20 -3.07
N TYR A 12 -5.92 1.13 -2.24
CA TYR A 12 -5.84 2.58 -2.52
C TYR A 12 -6.51 2.93 -3.85
N ASP A 13 -7.71 2.39 -4.09
CA ASP A 13 -8.40 2.61 -5.35
C ASP A 13 -8.84 4.07 -5.51
N LEU A 14 -9.47 4.61 -4.49
CA LEU A 14 -9.91 6.01 -4.49
C LEU A 14 -9.26 6.70 -3.30
N LEU A 15 -8.11 7.32 -3.53
CA LEU A 15 -7.42 8.02 -2.46
C LEU A 15 -8.26 9.18 -1.94
N HIS A 16 -8.31 9.32 -0.64
CA HIS A 16 -8.98 10.44 0.00
C HIS A 16 -8.17 10.87 1.22
N SER A 17 -8.65 11.90 1.89
CA SER A 17 -7.88 12.49 2.98
C SER A 17 -7.53 11.49 4.09
N GLY A 18 -8.39 10.50 4.31
CA GLY A 18 -8.11 9.48 5.32
C GLY A 18 -6.87 8.66 4.99
N HIS A 19 -6.69 8.32 3.69
CA HIS A 19 -5.49 7.62 3.26
C HIS A 19 -4.25 8.50 3.44
N ILE A 20 -4.36 9.77 3.09
CA ILE A 20 -3.23 10.69 3.20
C ILE A 20 -2.83 10.85 4.66
N GLU A 21 -3.82 10.99 5.54
CA GLU A 21 -3.54 11.11 6.97
C GLU A 21 -2.88 9.84 7.51
N PHE A 22 -3.32 8.66 7.05
CA PHE A 22 -2.70 7.40 7.44
C PHE A 22 -1.24 7.37 7.01
N PHE A 23 -0.96 7.78 5.77
CA PHE A 23 0.42 7.83 5.29
C PHE A 23 1.26 8.81 6.11
N ARG A 24 0.69 9.96 6.47
CA ARG A 24 1.40 10.94 7.27
C ARG A 24 1.80 10.35 8.61
N GLN A 25 0.87 9.66 9.27
CA GLN A 25 1.16 9.07 10.57
C GLN A 25 2.19 7.95 10.45
N ALA A 26 2.06 7.11 9.43
CA ALA A 26 3.02 6.02 9.23
C ALA A 26 4.42 6.57 8.95
N ALA A 27 4.51 7.67 8.22
CA ALA A 27 5.79 8.27 7.87
C ALA A 27 6.51 8.86 9.07
N GLU A 28 5.81 9.03 10.19
CA GLU A 28 6.45 9.52 11.40
C GLU A 28 7.40 8.48 12.00
N TYR A 29 7.22 7.21 11.64
CA TYR A 29 8.06 6.13 12.14
C TYR A 29 9.33 5.92 11.30
N GLY A 30 9.39 6.49 10.11
CA GLY A 30 10.53 6.34 9.22
C GLY A 30 10.15 6.58 7.78
N ASP A 31 11.02 6.14 6.87
CA ASP A 31 10.75 6.26 5.44
C ASP A 31 9.61 5.32 5.06
N LEU A 32 8.57 5.86 4.43
CA LEU A 32 7.36 5.10 4.14
C LEU A 32 7.42 4.47 2.75
N TYR A 33 7.24 3.17 2.73
CA TYR A 33 7.15 2.38 1.51
C TYR A 33 5.75 1.77 1.43
N VAL A 34 5.12 1.83 0.27
CA VAL A 34 3.73 1.41 0.11
C VAL A 34 3.65 0.31 -0.94
N GLY A 35 2.96 -0.79 -0.59
CA GLY A 35 2.64 -1.83 -1.54
C GLY A 35 1.17 -1.68 -1.94
N ILE A 36 0.90 -1.74 -3.24
CA ILE A 36 -0.43 -1.53 -3.79
C ILE A 36 -0.94 -2.85 -4.36
N GLY A 37 -2.15 -3.25 -3.97
CA GLY A 37 -2.75 -4.45 -4.50
C GLY A 37 -2.92 -4.35 -6.01
N SER A 38 -2.55 -5.42 -6.71
CA SER A 38 -2.69 -5.47 -8.16
C SER A 38 -4.17 -5.52 -8.57
N ASP A 39 -4.42 -5.25 -9.84
CA ASP A 39 -5.78 -5.37 -10.37
C ASP A 39 -6.32 -6.78 -10.16
N ALA A 40 -5.47 -7.79 -10.34
CA ALA A 40 -5.89 -9.18 -10.18
C ALA A 40 -6.29 -9.46 -8.74
N THR A 41 -5.51 -8.98 -7.77
CA THR A 41 -5.83 -9.16 -6.37
C THR A 41 -7.12 -8.42 -5.99
N TYR A 42 -7.27 -7.22 -6.51
CA TYR A 42 -8.49 -6.44 -6.26
C TYR A 42 -9.72 -7.17 -6.76
N LEU A 43 -9.64 -7.70 -7.97
CA LEU A 43 -10.74 -8.45 -8.57
C LEU A 43 -11.07 -9.69 -7.74
N GLU A 44 -10.04 -10.35 -7.24
CA GLU A 44 -10.21 -11.55 -6.44
C GLU A 44 -11.02 -11.28 -5.17
N TYR A 45 -10.74 -10.14 -4.51
CA TYR A 45 -11.41 -9.82 -3.25
C TYR A 45 -12.72 -9.10 -3.42
N LYS A 46 -12.76 -8.13 -4.33
CA LYS A 46 -13.92 -7.28 -4.46
C LYS A 46 -14.92 -7.80 -5.49
N HIS A 47 -14.53 -8.79 -6.31
CA HIS A 47 -15.36 -9.36 -7.36
C HIS A 47 -15.78 -8.33 -8.38
N ARG A 48 -14.96 -7.32 -8.57
CA ARG A 48 -15.15 -6.29 -9.60
C ARG A 48 -13.81 -5.63 -9.86
N LYS A 49 -13.72 -4.96 -11.00
CA LYS A 49 -12.49 -4.23 -11.32
C LYS A 49 -12.41 -2.97 -10.48
N PRO A 50 -11.18 -2.51 -10.14
CA PRO A 50 -11.05 -1.24 -9.45
C PRO A 50 -11.44 -0.09 -10.36
N MET A 51 -11.76 1.05 -9.76
CA MET A 51 -12.07 2.26 -10.53
C MET A 51 -10.87 2.72 -11.32
N PHE A 52 -9.68 2.59 -10.75
CA PHE A 52 -8.44 2.96 -11.43
C PHE A 52 -7.55 1.74 -11.57
N PRO A 53 -6.93 1.55 -12.75
CA PRO A 53 -5.98 0.45 -12.92
C PRO A 53 -4.76 0.62 -12.01
N GLU A 54 -4.04 -0.47 -11.82
CA GLU A 54 -2.94 -0.46 -10.85
C GLU A 54 -1.87 0.57 -11.17
N GLU A 55 -1.61 0.82 -12.45
CA GLU A 55 -0.63 1.83 -12.82
C GLU A 55 -1.05 3.23 -12.41
N GLU A 56 -2.33 3.51 -12.54
CA GLU A 56 -2.88 4.81 -12.13
C GLU A 56 -2.82 4.94 -10.61
N ARG A 57 -3.19 3.89 -9.91
CA ARG A 57 -3.14 3.90 -8.45
C ARG A 57 -1.72 4.08 -7.94
N LEU A 58 -0.77 3.41 -8.60
CA LEU A 58 0.63 3.55 -8.25
C LEU A 58 1.09 4.99 -8.45
N PHE A 59 0.71 5.58 -9.57
CA PHE A 59 1.08 6.96 -9.87
C PHE A 59 0.57 7.92 -8.79
N MET A 60 -0.68 7.74 -8.38
CA MET A 60 -1.28 8.60 -7.38
C MET A 60 -0.60 8.46 -6.02
N VAL A 61 -0.31 7.22 -5.61
CA VAL A 61 0.34 7.00 -4.32
C VAL A 61 1.76 7.56 -4.32
N LYS A 62 2.47 7.40 -5.44
CA LYS A 62 3.83 7.94 -5.54
C LYS A 62 3.85 9.46 -5.44
N ALA A 63 2.75 10.11 -5.78
CA ALA A 63 2.66 11.57 -5.73
C ALA A 63 2.39 12.10 -4.32
N VAL A 64 2.08 11.23 -3.38
CA VAL A 64 1.83 11.64 -2.01
C VAL A 64 3.15 12.01 -1.35
N ARG A 65 3.21 13.21 -0.78
CA ARG A 65 4.47 13.76 -0.26
C ARG A 65 5.10 12.93 0.86
N TYR A 66 4.30 12.11 1.54
CA TYR A 66 4.78 11.31 2.67
C TYR A 66 5.34 9.96 2.25
N VAL A 67 5.13 9.57 0.99
CA VAL A 67 5.54 8.26 0.48
C VAL A 67 6.91 8.37 -0.16
N LYS A 68 7.85 7.57 0.32
CA LYS A 68 9.18 7.55 -0.27
C LYS A 68 9.21 6.73 -1.56
N GLU A 69 8.59 5.55 -1.53
CA GLU A 69 8.48 4.70 -2.72
C GLU A 69 7.22 3.87 -2.62
N ALA A 70 6.74 3.45 -3.78
CA ALA A 70 5.56 2.60 -3.86
C ALA A 70 5.77 1.54 -4.92
N TYR A 71 5.13 0.38 -4.71
CA TYR A 71 5.27 -0.79 -5.57
C TYR A 71 3.92 -1.44 -5.77
N ILE A 72 3.73 -2.06 -6.94
CA ILE A 72 2.57 -2.93 -7.14
C ILE A 72 2.95 -4.30 -6.59
N ASN A 73 2.15 -4.82 -5.68
CA ASN A 73 2.43 -6.12 -5.08
C ASN A 73 2.31 -7.22 -6.13
N ALA A 74 3.33 -8.05 -6.23
CA ALA A 74 3.40 -9.08 -7.26
C ALA A 74 2.76 -10.39 -6.84
N GLY A 75 2.44 -10.54 -5.54
CA GLY A 75 1.84 -11.77 -5.04
C GLY A 75 0.34 -11.80 -5.26
N SER A 76 -0.31 -12.76 -4.62
CA SER A 76 -1.76 -12.90 -4.67
C SER A 76 -2.29 -13.27 -3.29
N GLY A 77 -3.61 -13.14 -3.12
CA GLY A 77 -4.23 -13.46 -1.85
C GLY A 77 -4.00 -12.39 -0.80
N THR A 78 -4.26 -12.75 0.46
CA THR A 78 -4.15 -11.79 1.57
C THR A 78 -2.71 -11.36 1.82
N LEU A 79 -1.75 -12.17 1.38
CA LEU A 79 -0.35 -11.88 1.60
C LEU A 79 0.34 -11.52 0.29
N ASP A 80 -0.37 -10.78 -0.57
CA ASP A 80 0.15 -10.40 -1.88
C ASP A 80 1.39 -9.50 -1.80
N PHE A 81 1.64 -8.91 -0.63
CA PHE A 81 2.77 -8.02 -0.42
C PHE A 81 4.08 -8.74 -0.09
N LEU A 82 4.06 -10.07 0.09
CA LEU A 82 5.28 -10.79 0.46
C LEU A 82 6.46 -10.55 -0.49
N PRO A 83 6.27 -10.61 -1.83
CA PRO A 83 7.39 -10.29 -2.71
C PRO A 83 7.91 -8.88 -2.54
N THR A 84 7.03 -7.92 -2.22
CA THR A 84 7.45 -6.55 -2.01
C THR A 84 8.31 -6.43 -0.74
N LEU A 85 8.02 -7.22 0.28
CA LEU A 85 8.84 -7.22 1.48
C LEU A 85 10.27 -7.64 1.19
N ASP A 86 10.47 -8.55 0.23
CA ASP A 86 11.81 -8.96 -0.17
C ASP A 86 12.57 -7.84 -0.86
N ILE A 87 11.88 -6.87 -1.42
CA ILE A 87 12.49 -5.72 -2.06
C ILE A 87 12.80 -4.64 -1.03
N VAL A 88 11.84 -4.36 -0.16
CA VAL A 88 11.93 -3.23 0.76
C VAL A 88 12.73 -3.56 2.02
N HIS A 89 12.57 -4.77 2.54
CA HIS A 89 13.17 -5.18 3.83
C HIS A 89 12.82 -4.20 4.93
N PRO A 90 11.51 -4.04 5.24
CA PRO A 90 11.10 -3.02 6.21
C PRO A 90 11.47 -3.39 7.63
N ASP A 91 11.69 -2.38 8.44
CA ASP A 91 11.89 -2.54 9.88
C ASP A 91 10.55 -2.62 10.61
N ILE A 92 9.54 -1.94 10.07
CA ILE A 92 8.23 -1.84 10.69
C ILE A 92 7.17 -2.16 9.64
N LEU A 93 6.27 -3.05 9.98
CA LEU A 93 5.11 -3.37 9.14
C LEU A 93 3.88 -2.83 9.85
N VAL A 94 3.20 -1.87 9.22
CA VAL A 94 1.99 -1.29 9.79
C VAL A 94 0.80 -1.95 9.15
N VAL A 95 -0.05 -2.53 9.98
CA VAL A 95 -1.28 -3.15 9.51
C VAL A 95 -2.40 -2.13 9.63
N ASN A 96 -3.03 -1.85 8.51
CA ASN A 96 -4.14 -0.91 8.46
C ASN A 96 -5.43 -1.66 8.77
N SER A 97 -6.04 -1.29 9.88
CA SER A 97 -7.30 -1.92 10.27
C SER A 97 -8.41 -1.67 9.24
N ASP A 98 -8.33 -0.54 8.54
CA ASP A 98 -9.30 -0.26 7.47
C ASP A 98 -9.15 -1.27 6.34
N GLY A 99 -7.92 -1.64 6.01
CA GLY A 99 -7.69 -2.67 5.03
C GLY A 99 -8.34 -3.97 5.45
N GLY A 100 -8.16 -4.33 6.72
CA GLY A 100 -8.81 -5.50 7.27
C GLY A 100 -10.32 -5.37 7.26
N SER A 101 -10.81 -4.19 7.58
CA SER A 101 -12.25 -3.93 7.57
C SER A 101 -12.81 -4.05 6.17
N GLU A 102 -12.10 -3.54 5.21
CA GLU A 102 -12.55 -3.58 3.82
C GLU A 102 -12.61 -4.98 3.28
N ALA A 103 -11.84 -5.87 3.85
CA ALA A 103 -11.87 -7.25 3.44
C ALA A 103 -13.15 -7.95 3.85
N LYS A 104 -13.92 -7.36 4.70
CA LYS A 104 -15.16 -7.95 5.18
C LYS A 104 -16.25 -8.01 4.11
#